data_4e034986485f6796301c20bed467210d
#
_entry.id   4e034986485f6796301c20bed467210d
#
_cell.length_a   1.000
_cell.length_b   1.000
_cell.length_c   1.000
_cell.angle_alpha   90.00
_cell.angle_beta   90.00
_cell.angle_gamma   90.00
#
_symmetry.space_group_name_H-M   'P 1'
#
loop_
_entity.id
_entity.type
_entity.pdbx_description
1 polymer ?
#
loop_
_entity_poly.entity_id
_entity_poly.type
_entity_poly.pdbx_seq_one_letter_code
_entity_poly.pdbx_strand_id
1 'polypeptide(L)'
;VKGQPRLLPCEAGLVNFFVDPYGDVYPCNGLESKYWKESMGNIRTMTSFEELWRSEQAGHIRSCVRNCQKNCWMVGTAAPVMKKYMAIPMKWVINQKIQSLLGHPINLENKEK
;
A
#
# COMPACT_ATOMS: atom_id res chain seq x y z
N VAL A 1 7.82 13.08 -7.36
CA VAL A 1 8.64 12.47 -6.30
C VAL A 1 9.30 11.20 -6.84
N LYS A 2 10.11 11.34 -7.90
CA LYS A 2 10.88 10.22 -8.46
C LYS A 2 12.06 9.90 -7.53
N GLY A 3 12.18 8.64 -7.14
CA GLY A 3 13.38 8.13 -6.48
C GLY A 3 13.42 8.14 -4.95
N GLN A 4 12.41 8.65 -4.26
CA GLN A 4 12.36 8.56 -2.81
C GLN A 4 11.88 7.14 -2.38
N PRO A 5 12.56 6.49 -1.44
CA PRO A 5 12.09 5.23 -0.91
C PRO A 5 10.77 5.42 -0.16
N ARG A 6 9.95 4.38 -0.16
CA ARG A 6 8.69 4.40 0.57
C ARG A 6 8.96 4.50 2.07
N LEU A 7 8.34 5.50 2.73
CA LEU A 7 8.46 5.69 4.18
C LEU A 7 7.69 4.63 4.98
N LEU A 8 6.63 4.06 4.41
CA LEU A 8 5.78 3.07 5.06
C LEU A 8 5.75 1.79 4.24
N PRO A 9 5.73 0.61 4.89
CA PRO A 9 5.68 -0.67 4.19
C PRO A 9 4.41 -0.81 3.37
N CYS A 10 4.49 -1.54 2.26
CA CYS A 10 3.32 -1.90 1.47
C CYS A 10 2.66 -3.14 2.08
N GLU A 11 1.38 -3.05 2.37
CA GLU A 11 0.56 -4.16 2.88
C GLU A 11 -0.36 -4.75 1.78
N ALA A 12 -0.07 -4.48 0.51
CA ALA A 12 -0.77 -5.10 -0.61
C ALA A 12 -0.62 -6.63 -0.57
N GLY A 13 -1.71 -7.34 -0.83
CA GLY A 13 -1.75 -8.80 -0.70
C GLY A 13 -1.83 -9.31 0.73
N LEU A 14 -1.86 -8.42 1.75
CA LEU A 14 -2.12 -8.75 3.15
C LEU A 14 -3.48 -8.23 3.62
N VAL A 15 -3.77 -6.97 3.33
CA VAL A 15 -5.01 -6.29 3.77
C VAL A 15 -5.93 -5.96 2.60
N ASN A 16 -5.45 -6.05 1.39
CA ASN A 16 -6.20 -5.84 0.16
C ASN A 16 -5.67 -6.72 -0.96
N PHE A 17 -6.48 -6.89 -1.97
CA PHE A 17 -6.14 -7.63 -3.18
C PHE A 17 -6.94 -7.06 -4.35
N PHE A 18 -6.58 -7.46 -5.54
CA PHE A 18 -7.27 -7.13 -6.78
C PHE A 18 -7.59 -8.44 -7.52
N VAL A 19 -8.77 -8.49 -8.13
CA VAL A 19 -9.18 -9.62 -8.99
C VAL A 19 -9.42 -9.08 -10.39
N ASP A 20 -8.80 -9.69 -11.36
CA ASP A 20 -9.01 -9.33 -12.75
C ASP A 20 -10.30 -9.95 -13.32
N PRO A 21 -10.74 -9.57 -14.54
CA PRO A 21 -11.94 -10.13 -15.16
C PRO A 21 -11.87 -11.63 -15.44
N TYR A 22 -10.69 -12.22 -15.45
CA TYR A 22 -10.47 -13.66 -15.66
C TYR A 22 -10.51 -14.45 -14.37
N GLY A 23 -10.54 -13.78 -13.22
CA GLY A 23 -10.59 -14.38 -11.89
C GLY A 23 -9.21 -14.55 -11.25
N ASP A 24 -8.16 -14.04 -11.84
CA ASP A 24 -6.83 -14.06 -11.25
C ASP A 24 -6.70 -13.03 -10.14
N VAL A 25 -6.11 -13.44 -9.02
CA VAL A 25 -5.95 -12.62 -7.83
C VAL A 25 -4.54 -12.07 -7.77
N TYR A 26 -4.42 -10.76 -7.62
CA TYR A 26 -3.15 -10.03 -7.52
C TYR A 26 -3.08 -9.24 -6.22
N PRO A 27 -1.88 -8.96 -5.71
CA PRO A 27 -1.73 -8.19 -4.47
C PRO A 27 -2.17 -6.72 -4.64
N CYS A 28 -2.08 -6.17 -5.84
CA CYS A 28 -2.54 -4.81 -6.14
C CYS A 28 -2.91 -4.67 -7.61
N ASN A 29 -3.73 -3.67 -7.92
CA ASN A 29 -4.14 -3.35 -9.29
C ASN A 29 -3.23 -2.29 -9.97
N GLY A 30 -2.24 -1.76 -9.26
CA GLY A 30 -1.30 -0.75 -9.77
C GLY A 30 -0.29 -1.27 -10.78
N LEU A 31 -0.53 -2.45 -11.28
CA LEU A 31 0.49 -3.14 -11.99
C LEU A 31 -0.07 -3.82 -13.20
N GLU A 32 0.22 -3.20 -14.25
CA GLU A 32 0.36 -3.90 -15.51
C GLU A 32 1.13 -5.20 -15.23
N SER A 33 0.75 -6.26 -15.88
CA SER A 33 1.36 -7.60 -15.91
C SER A 33 2.90 -7.66 -15.93
N LYS A 34 3.52 -6.51 -16.11
CA LYS A 34 4.97 -6.29 -16.15
C LYS A 34 5.68 -6.56 -14.81
N TYR A 35 4.99 -6.42 -13.67
CA TYR A 35 5.59 -6.58 -12.34
C TYR A 35 5.16 -7.86 -11.63
N TRP A 36 3.94 -8.29 -11.89
CA TRP A 36 3.38 -9.51 -11.31
C TRP A 36 3.10 -10.48 -12.45
N LYS A 37 4.12 -11.18 -12.89
CA LYS A 37 3.98 -12.20 -13.94
C LYS A 37 3.11 -13.37 -13.49
N GLU A 38 2.94 -13.52 -12.18
CA GLU A 38 2.23 -14.61 -11.55
C GLU A 38 1.13 -14.06 -10.64
N SER A 39 -0.05 -14.65 -10.69
CA SER A 39 -1.15 -14.38 -9.76
C SER A 39 -0.96 -15.13 -8.45
N MET A 40 -1.65 -14.70 -7.40
CA MET A 40 -1.76 -15.43 -6.14
C MET A 40 -2.58 -16.72 -6.28
N GLY A 41 -3.33 -16.87 -7.35
CA GLY A 41 -4.23 -17.95 -7.70
C GLY A 41 -5.44 -17.43 -8.44
N ASN A 42 -6.35 -18.31 -8.82
CA ASN A 42 -7.56 -17.97 -9.56
C ASN A 42 -8.81 -18.42 -8.80
N ILE A 43 -9.74 -17.48 -8.56
CA ILE A 43 -10.97 -17.75 -7.79
C ILE A 43 -11.92 -18.72 -8.46
N ARG A 44 -11.80 -18.96 -9.78
CA ARG A 44 -12.65 -19.89 -10.53
C ARG A 44 -12.18 -21.34 -10.43
N THR A 45 -10.90 -21.56 -10.10
CA THR A 45 -10.28 -22.88 -10.04
C THR A 45 -10.04 -23.37 -8.61
N MET A 46 -10.03 -22.46 -7.64
CA MET A 46 -9.85 -22.79 -6.23
C MET A 46 -11.18 -23.18 -5.57
N THR A 47 -11.10 -24.10 -4.62
CA THR A 47 -12.26 -24.57 -3.87
C THR A 47 -12.80 -23.50 -2.93
N SER A 48 -11.90 -22.68 -2.37
CA SER A 48 -12.26 -21.56 -1.51
C SER A 48 -11.25 -20.43 -1.60
N PHE A 49 -11.71 -19.21 -1.30
CA PHE A 49 -10.80 -18.06 -1.22
C PHE A 49 -9.76 -18.21 -0.10
N GLU A 50 -10.13 -18.85 1.00
CA GLU A 50 -9.22 -19.08 2.11
C GLU A 50 -8.06 -20.01 1.72
N GLU A 51 -8.33 -21.05 0.95
CA GLU A 51 -7.31 -21.94 0.40
C GLU A 51 -6.33 -21.16 -0.49
N LEU A 52 -6.85 -20.35 -1.41
CA LEU A 52 -6.04 -19.48 -2.25
C LEU A 52 -5.20 -18.53 -1.39
N TRP A 53 -5.82 -17.88 -0.42
CA TRP A 53 -5.18 -16.86 0.41
C TRP A 53 -4.04 -17.42 1.26
N ARG A 54 -4.16 -18.66 1.71
CA ARG A 54 -3.15 -19.38 2.52
C ARG A 54 -2.17 -20.21 1.69
N SER A 55 -2.33 -20.23 0.38
CA SER A 55 -1.47 -21.02 -0.50
C SER A 55 0.00 -20.57 -0.43
N GLU A 56 0.90 -21.49 -0.75
CA GLU A 56 2.33 -21.20 -0.87
C GLU A 56 2.59 -20.14 -1.94
N GLN A 57 1.87 -20.20 -3.06
CA GLN A 57 1.93 -19.21 -4.12
C GLN A 57 1.58 -17.80 -3.62
N ALA A 58 0.51 -17.66 -2.84
CA ALA A 58 0.13 -16.38 -2.25
C ALA A 58 1.21 -15.88 -1.26
N GLY A 59 1.84 -16.78 -0.51
CA GLY A 59 2.96 -16.49 0.36
C GLY A 59 4.18 -15.97 -0.40
N HIS A 60 4.51 -16.61 -1.51
CA HIS A 60 5.58 -16.18 -2.41
C HIS A 60 5.33 -14.76 -2.95
N ILE A 61 4.15 -14.50 -3.48
CA ILE A 61 3.79 -13.17 -4.00
C ILE A 61 3.86 -12.09 -2.91
N ARG A 62 3.41 -12.37 -1.68
CA ARG A 62 3.58 -11.44 -0.55
C ARG A 62 5.03 -11.11 -0.23
N SER A 63 5.92 -12.09 -0.36
CA SER A 63 7.36 -11.86 -0.18
C SER A 63 7.90 -10.92 -1.27
N CYS A 64 7.45 -11.06 -2.50
CA CYS A 64 7.78 -10.13 -3.59
C CYS A 64 7.26 -8.71 -3.30
N VAL A 65 6.05 -8.57 -2.74
CA VAL A 65 5.49 -7.26 -2.35
C VAL A 65 6.33 -6.55 -1.31
N ARG A 66 6.88 -7.28 -0.33
CA ARG A 66 7.77 -6.68 0.69
C ARG A 66 9.01 -6.05 0.08
N ASN A 67 9.51 -6.61 -1.00
CA ASN A 67 10.68 -6.11 -1.73
C ASN A 67 10.33 -5.08 -2.82
N CYS A 68 9.06 -4.70 -2.95
CA CYS A 68 8.61 -3.74 -3.94
C CYS A 68 9.12 -2.33 -3.62
N GLN A 69 9.95 -1.79 -4.49
CA GLN A 69 10.57 -0.47 -4.36
C GLN A 69 9.70 0.67 -4.94
N LYS A 70 8.48 0.37 -5.37
CA LYS A 70 7.61 1.39 -5.96
C LYS A 70 7.03 2.31 -4.92
N ASN A 71 7.17 3.60 -5.16
CA ASN A 71 6.52 4.64 -4.39
C ASN A 71 5.14 4.94 -4.99
N CYS A 72 4.18 4.03 -4.79
CA CYS A 72 2.81 4.23 -5.27
C CYS A 72 1.87 4.60 -4.12
N TRP A 73 0.94 5.50 -4.42
CA TRP A 73 -0.06 6.02 -3.50
C TRP A 73 -1.47 5.63 -3.94
N MET A 74 -1.64 4.39 -4.34
CA MET A 74 -2.99 3.90 -4.65
C MET A 74 -3.82 3.84 -3.38
N VAL A 75 -5.05 4.35 -3.46
CA VAL A 75 -5.96 4.43 -2.31
C VAL A 75 -6.17 3.08 -1.65
N GLY A 76 -6.34 2.01 -2.43
CA GLY A 76 -6.52 0.66 -1.89
C GLY A 76 -5.32 0.13 -1.11
N THR A 77 -4.11 0.56 -1.44
CA THR A 77 -2.88 0.14 -0.74
C THR A 77 -2.41 1.14 0.31
N ALA A 78 -2.71 2.42 0.12
CA ALA A 78 -2.28 3.49 1.02
C ALA A 78 -3.23 3.65 2.21
N ALA A 79 -4.55 3.52 2.01
CA ALA A 79 -5.53 3.77 3.05
C ALA A 79 -5.37 2.89 4.31
N PRO A 80 -5.16 1.55 4.21
CA PRO A 80 -4.91 0.71 5.38
C PRO A 80 -3.66 1.11 6.14
N VAL A 81 -2.58 1.42 5.41
CA VAL A 81 -1.31 1.86 5.98
C VAL A 81 -1.47 3.20 6.67
N MET A 82 -2.14 4.16 6.04
CA MET A 82 -2.43 5.47 6.63
C MET A 82 -3.26 5.34 7.90
N LYS A 83 -4.27 4.46 7.92
CA LYS A 83 -5.08 4.19 9.10
C LYS A 83 -4.25 3.62 10.26
N LYS A 84 -3.36 2.70 9.98
CA LYS A 84 -2.46 2.09 10.97
C LYS A 84 -1.48 3.10 11.58
N TYR A 85 -0.99 4.02 10.77
CA TYR A 85 -0.01 5.03 11.19
C TYR A 85 -0.63 6.44 11.35
N MET A 86 -1.92 6.52 11.62
CA MET A 86 -2.66 7.78 11.67
C MET A 86 -2.13 8.77 12.74
N ALA A 87 -1.43 8.27 13.74
CA ALA A 87 -0.78 9.11 14.75
C ALA A 87 0.23 10.12 14.14
N ILE A 88 0.88 9.77 13.02
CA ILE A 88 1.90 10.61 12.37
C ILE A 88 1.26 11.88 11.77
N PRO A 89 0.27 11.77 10.84
CA PRO A 89 -0.39 12.95 10.30
C PRO A 89 -1.19 13.72 11.37
N MET A 90 -1.77 13.05 12.36
CA MET A 90 -2.46 13.73 13.46
C MET A 90 -1.52 14.61 14.29
N LYS A 91 -0.34 14.12 14.62
CA LYS A 91 0.70 14.90 15.32
C LYS A 91 1.09 16.15 14.52
N TRP A 92 1.24 15.99 13.20
CA TRP A 92 1.56 17.12 12.33
C TRP A 92 0.42 18.16 12.30
N VAL A 93 -0.83 17.73 12.14
CA VAL A 93 -2.01 18.62 12.13
C VAL A 93 -2.14 19.37 13.46
N ILE A 94 -1.98 18.69 14.59
CA ILE A 94 -2.04 19.32 15.92
C ILE A 94 -0.94 20.37 16.07
N ASN A 95 0.29 20.04 15.68
CA ASN A 95 1.41 21.00 15.72
C ASN A 95 1.13 22.21 14.84
N GLN A 96 0.63 22.04 13.63
CA GLN A 96 0.28 23.16 12.75
C GLN A 96 -0.84 24.04 13.33
N LYS A 97 -1.84 23.43 13.95
CA LYS A 97 -2.90 24.18 14.65
C LYS A 97 -2.36 25.00 15.81
N ILE A 98 -1.50 24.43 16.63
CA ILE A 98 -0.86 25.13 17.74
C ILE A 98 0.00 26.29 17.23
N GLN A 99 0.80 26.07 16.20
CA GLN A 99 1.64 27.11 15.58
C GLN A 99 0.77 28.26 15.02
N SER A 100 -0.34 27.91 14.35
CA SER A 100 -1.29 28.90 13.83
C SER A 100 -1.95 29.75 14.93
N LEU A 101 -2.30 29.12 16.06
CA LEU A 101 -2.86 29.82 17.22
C LEU A 101 -1.83 30.75 17.89
N LEU A 102 -0.56 30.42 17.82
CA LEU A 102 0.55 31.24 18.33
C LEU A 102 0.97 32.35 17.34
N GLY A 103 0.22 32.54 16.24
CA GLY A 103 0.49 33.61 15.26
C GLY A 103 1.64 33.32 14.29
N HIS A 104 2.15 32.09 14.25
CA HIS A 104 3.15 31.70 13.28
C HIS A 104 2.46 31.25 11.97
N PRO A 105 2.91 31.75 10.80
CA PRO A 105 2.36 31.30 9.52
C PRO A 105 2.63 29.81 9.31
N ILE A 106 1.64 29.13 8.72
CA ILE A 106 1.78 27.70 8.37
C ILE A 106 2.92 27.58 7.36
N ASN A 107 4.01 26.97 7.77
CA ASN A 107 5.15 26.73 6.88
C ASN A 107 4.87 25.47 6.06
N LEU A 108 4.45 25.66 4.81
CA LEU A 108 4.21 24.60 3.85
C LEU A 108 5.50 24.16 3.12
N GLU A 109 6.61 24.83 3.40
CA GLU A 109 7.90 24.39 2.87
C GLU A 109 8.36 23.13 3.62
N ASN A 110 8.11 21.99 3.02
CA ASN A 110 8.87 20.80 3.33
C ASN A 110 10.35 21.09 3.10
N LYS A 111 11.10 21.21 4.16
CA LYS A 111 12.56 21.13 4.06
C LYS A 111 12.88 19.75 3.48
N GLU A 112 13.13 19.72 2.20
CA GLU A 112 13.92 18.67 1.59
C GLU A 112 15.28 18.66 2.28
N LYS A 113 15.51 17.69 3.10
CA LYS A 113 16.82 17.24 3.50
C LYS A 113 16.86 15.73 3.41
#